data_b55a6250e7565d929e18f79ed0c5a7de
#
_entry.id   b55a6250e7565d929e18f79ed0c5a7de
#
_cell.length_a   1.000
_cell.length_b   1.000
_cell.length_c   1.000
_cell.angle_alpha   90.00
_cell.angle_beta   90.00
_cell.angle_gamma   90.00
#
_symmetry.space_group_name_H-M   'P 1'
#
loop_
_entity.id
_entity.type
_entity.pdbx_description
1 polymer ?
#
loop_
_entity_poly.entity_id
_entity_poly.type
_entity_poly.pdbx_seq_one_letter_code
_entity_poly.pdbx_strand_id
1 'polypeptide(L)'
;MITEELNCETVFTIPVFGGIPVGESTVVTWIIMAALTIISILLVRNLKVENPGKKQLALEAGIGFLQDFFTDILGERGKRYVPYLITVAIYIGVANLIGLLGFKPPTKDLNVTAGLAIMSICLIEYSGFRQKGLKGFVHSFAEPMAIVTPINIMEIAIRPVSLCMRLFGNVIGAFVVMELIKMIIPVAIPVPLSLYRSEE
;
A
#
# COMPACT_ATOMS: atom_id res chain seq x y z
N MET A 1 -9.56 19.93 -15.05
CA MET A 1 -8.34 20.02 -14.24
C MET A 1 -8.27 18.90 -13.19
N ILE A 2 -9.07 18.91 -12.11
CA ILE A 2 -9.04 17.81 -11.11
C ILE A 2 -9.51 16.46 -11.70
N THR A 3 -10.49 16.48 -12.61
CA THR A 3 -11.01 15.28 -13.28
C THR A 3 -10.03 14.66 -14.28
N GLU A 4 -9.16 15.43 -14.90
CA GLU A 4 -8.12 14.93 -15.82
C GLU A 4 -6.98 14.25 -15.05
N GLU A 5 -6.62 14.75 -13.89
CA GLU A 5 -5.60 14.14 -13.05
C GLU A 5 -6.06 12.87 -12.35
N LEU A 6 -7.38 12.66 -12.24
CA LEU A 6 -7.98 11.41 -11.74
C LEU A 6 -8.06 10.32 -12.82
N ASN A 7 -7.94 10.67 -14.10
CA ASN A 7 -7.93 9.69 -15.19
C ASN A 7 -6.58 8.96 -15.26
N CYS A 8 -6.62 7.63 -15.19
CA CYS A 8 -5.46 6.79 -15.43
C CYS A 8 -5.22 6.70 -16.94
N GLU A 9 -4.22 7.42 -17.44
CA GLU A 9 -3.82 7.31 -18.85
C GLU A 9 -3.21 5.94 -19.12
N THR A 10 -3.61 5.32 -20.24
CA THR A 10 -3.03 4.06 -20.71
C THR A 10 -1.71 4.35 -21.40
N VAL A 11 -0.60 3.82 -20.86
CA VAL A 11 0.75 4.03 -21.43
C VAL A 11 0.98 3.12 -22.62
N PHE A 12 0.60 1.85 -22.51
CA PHE A 12 0.66 0.87 -23.59
C PHE A 12 -0.33 -0.26 -23.38
N THR A 13 -0.66 -0.97 -24.47
CA THR A 13 -1.50 -2.18 -24.42
C THR A 13 -0.67 -3.40 -24.72
N ILE A 14 -0.73 -4.41 -23.84
CA ILE A 14 -0.07 -5.68 -24.07
C ILE A 14 -0.99 -6.51 -24.99
N PRO A 15 -0.53 -6.98 -26.16
CA PRO A 15 -1.35 -7.74 -27.10
C PRO A 15 -1.53 -9.21 -26.65
N VAL A 16 -2.04 -9.42 -25.43
CA VAL A 16 -2.35 -10.75 -24.87
C VAL A 16 -3.84 -10.79 -24.53
N PHE A 17 -4.55 -11.81 -24.96
CA PHE A 17 -5.98 -12.01 -24.71
C PHE A 17 -6.92 -10.82 -25.05
N GLY A 18 -6.66 -10.11 -26.14
CA GLY A 18 -7.53 -9.01 -26.59
C GLY A 18 -7.05 -7.61 -26.23
N GLY A 19 -5.82 -7.45 -25.72
CA GLY A 19 -5.21 -6.16 -25.40
C GLY A 19 -5.55 -5.69 -23.98
N ILE A 20 -4.64 -5.92 -23.04
CA ILE A 20 -4.77 -5.45 -21.66
C ILE A 20 -4.18 -4.03 -21.61
N PRO A 21 -4.98 -2.98 -21.32
CA PRO A 21 -4.46 -1.63 -21.16
C PRO A 21 -3.63 -1.55 -19.88
N VAL A 22 -2.35 -1.17 -20.00
CA VAL A 22 -1.47 -0.92 -18.86
C VAL A 22 -1.51 0.56 -18.52
N GLY A 23 -2.08 0.89 -17.37
CA GLY A 23 -2.16 2.26 -16.88
C GLY A 23 -0.81 2.76 -16.33
N GLU A 24 -0.65 4.08 -16.32
CA GLU A 24 0.51 4.76 -15.74
C GLU A 24 0.83 4.28 -14.31
N SER A 25 -0.21 4.08 -13.48
CA SER A 25 -0.10 3.59 -12.10
C SER A 25 0.58 2.23 -11.98
N THR A 26 0.33 1.32 -12.96
CA THR A 26 0.97 0.00 -12.99
C THR A 26 2.45 0.11 -13.31
N VAL A 27 2.83 0.98 -14.24
CA VAL A 27 4.24 1.23 -14.59
C VAL A 27 4.99 1.83 -13.41
N VAL A 28 4.39 2.82 -12.72
CA VAL A 28 4.96 3.40 -11.51
C VAL A 28 5.12 2.34 -10.41
N THR A 29 4.15 1.45 -10.24
CA THR A 29 4.26 0.30 -9.32
C THR A 29 5.48 -0.56 -9.63
N TRP A 30 5.70 -0.92 -10.90
CA TRP A 30 6.87 -1.70 -11.31
C TRP A 30 8.19 -0.99 -11.04
N ILE A 31 8.24 0.32 -11.30
CA ILE A 31 9.42 1.15 -11.01
C ILE A 31 9.72 1.16 -9.50
N ILE A 32 8.69 1.36 -8.67
CA ILE A 32 8.84 1.33 -7.20
C ILE A 32 9.34 -0.04 -6.74
N MET A 33 8.76 -1.13 -7.22
CA MET A 33 9.17 -2.49 -6.87
C MET A 33 10.61 -2.77 -7.29
N ALA A 34 11.00 -2.38 -8.50
CA ALA A 34 12.37 -2.52 -8.98
C ALA A 34 13.35 -1.69 -8.13
N ALA A 35 13.01 -0.42 -7.83
CA ALA A 35 13.83 0.45 -7.01
C ALA A 35 14.00 -0.10 -5.59
N LEU A 36 12.92 -0.53 -4.93
CA LEU A 36 12.98 -1.15 -3.60
C LEU A 36 13.81 -2.42 -3.59
N THR A 37 13.68 -3.26 -4.63
CA THR A 37 14.48 -4.48 -4.76
C THR A 37 15.96 -4.15 -4.90
N ILE A 38 16.32 -3.21 -5.78
CA ILE A 38 17.71 -2.77 -5.97
C ILE A 38 18.28 -2.18 -4.69
N ILE A 39 17.53 -1.28 -4.04
CA ILE A 39 17.95 -0.66 -2.77
C ILE A 39 18.16 -1.74 -1.70
N SER A 40 17.25 -2.70 -1.58
CA SER A 40 17.36 -3.81 -0.62
C SER A 40 18.62 -4.65 -0.89
N ILE A 41 18.91 -4.99 -2.15
CA ILE A 41 20.12 -5.73 -2.54
C ILE A 41 21.38 -4.92 -2.20
N LEU A 42 21.39 -3.63 -2.49
CA LEU A 42 22.54 -2.76 -2.20
C LEU A 42 22.78 -2.61 -0.69
N LEU A 43 21.71 -2.50 0.10
CA LEU A 43 21.80 -2.36 1.56
C LEU A 43 22.30 -3.65 2.23
N VAL A 44 21.89 -4.81 1.73
CA VAL A 44 22.21 -6.12 2.30
C VAL A 44 23.57 -6.66 1.81
N ARG A 45 24.13 -6.13 0.71
CA ARG A 45 25.31 -6.69 0.03
C ARG A 45 26.59 -6.78 0.89
N ASN A 46 26.77 -5.92 1.91
CA ASN A 46 28.00 -5.82 2.70
C ASN A 46 27.73 -5.90 4.21
N LEU A 47 26.80 -6.73 4.64
CA LEU A 47 26.54 -6.92 6.07
C LEU A 47 27.69 -7.70 6.72
N LYS A 48 28.17 -7.22 7.85
CA LYS A 48 29.23 -7.85 8.65
C LYS A 48 28.65 -8.32 9.97
N VAL A 49 28.99 -9.55 10.37
CA VAL A 49 28.55 -10.11 11.65
C VAL A 49 29.39 -9.55 12.81
N GLU A 50 30.70 -9.32 12.58
CA GLU A 50 31.59 -8.69 13.56
C GLU A 50 31.84 -7.22 13.21
N ASN A 51 31.65 -6.35 14.18
CA ASN A 51 31.76 -4.89 14.05
C ASN A 51 30.83 -4.29 12.98
N PRO A 52 29.49 -4.33 13.18
CA PRO A 52 28.54 -3.76 12.25
C PRO A 52 28.74 -2.26 12.09
N GLY A 53 28.72 -1.78 10.86
CA GLY A 53 28.82 -0.35 10.56
C GLY A 53 27.56 0.40 11.02
N LYS A 54 27.66 1.71 11.27
CA LYS A 54 26.53 2.56 11.69
C LYS A 54 25.30 2.45 10.77
N LYS A 55 25.52 2.27 9.46
CA LYS A 55 24.44 2.09 8.47
C LYS A 55 23.71 0.76 8.67
N GLN A 56 24.44 -0.31 8.95
CA GLN A 56 23.86 -1.62 9.25
C GLN A 56 23.07 -1.59 10.54
N LEU A 57 23.59 -0.97 11.58
CA LEU A 57 22.91 -0.84 12.87
C LEU A 57 21.59 -0.08 12.75
N ALA A 58 21.55 1.00 11.95
CA ALA A 58 20.32 1.75 11.68
C ALA A 58 19.29 0.92 10.89
N LEU A 59 19.76 0.13 9.91
CA LEU A 59 18.89 -0.75 9.13
C LEU A 59 18.32 -1.88 9.99
N GLU A 60 19.17 -2.53 10.79
CA GLU A 60 18.77 -3.59 11.72
C GLU A 60 17.79 -3.07 12.78
N ALA A 61 18.02 -1.86 13.32
CA ALA A 61 17.10 -1.24 14.25
C ALA A 61 15.73 -0.94 13.62
N GLY A 62 15.71 -0.43 12.37
CA GLY A 62 14.47 -0.14 11.66
C GLY A 62 13.67 -1.40 11.30
N ILE A 63 14.34 -2.41 10.75
CA ILE A 63 13.70 -3.70 10.42
C ILE A 63 13.29 -4.45 11.69
N GLY A 64 14.14 -4.44 12.74
CA GLY A 64 13.83 -5.03 14.04
C GLY A 64 12.58 -4.40 14.66
N PHE A 65 12.49 -3.09 14.68
CA PHE A 65 11.29 -2.38 15.14
C PHE A 65 10.02 -2.83 14.40
N LEU A 66 10.08 -2.93 13.06
CA LEU A 66 8.94 -3.41 12.28
C LEU A 66 8.62 -4.88 12.57
N GLN A 67 9.64 -5.73 12.75
CA GLN A 67 9.44 -7.14 13.11
C GLN A 67 8.76 -7.29 14.47
N ASP A 68 9.23 -6.57 15.47
CA ASP A 68 8.65 -6.59 16.80
C ASP A 68 7.23 -6.07 16.79
N PHE A 69 6.98 -4.94 16.13
CA PHE A 69 5.65 -4.35 15.97
C PHE A 69 4.64 -5.31 15.34
N PHE A 70 5.00 -5.93 14.20
CA PHE A 70 4.09 -6.88 13.56
C PHE A 70 3.98 -8.21 14.32
N THR A 71 5.04 -8.63 15.02
CA THR A 71 5.00 -9.84 15.85
C THR A 71 4.09 -9.66 17.06
N ASP A 72 4.11 -8.50 17.68
CA ASP A 72 3.22 -8.16 18.80
C ASP A 72 1.75 -8.17 18.38
N ILE A 73 1.45 -7.66 17.17
CA ILE A 73 0.08 -7.65 16.63
C ILE A 73 -0.40 -9.06 16.25
N LEU A 74 0.45 -9.85 15.57
CA LEU A 74 0.05 -11.16 15.03
C LEU A 74 0.18 -12.29 16.04
N GLY A 75 0.98 -12.09 17.09
CA GLY A 75 1.36 -13.14 18.03
C GLY A 75 2.26 -14.21 17.40
N GLU A 76 2.67 -15.18 18.22
CA GLU A 76 3.61 -16.26 17.82
C GLU A 76 3.16 -17.05 16.58
N ARG A 77 1.84 -17.28 16.42
CA ARG A 77 1.29 -18.03 15.28
C ARG A 77 1.42 -17.30 13.96
N GLY A 78 1.50 -15.96 14.01
CA GLY A 78 1.58 -15.09 12.84
C GLY A 78 3.00 -14.77 12.39
N LYS A 79 4.04 -15.08 13.14
CA LYS A 79 5.45 -14.76 12.83
C LYS A 79 5.87 -15.08 11.40
N ARG A 80 5.34 -16.15 10.83
CA ARG A 80 5.65 -16.56 9.46
C ARG A 80 5.24 -15.52 8.40
N TYR A 81 4.23 -14.70 8.70
CA TYR A 81 3.68 -13.71 7.77
C TYR A 81 4.25 -12.30 7.97
N VAL A 82 5.03 -12.10 9.03
CA VAL A 82 5.66 -10.82 9.36
C VAL A 82 6.52 -10.27 8.20
N PRO A 83 7.40 -11.05 7.53
CA PRO A 83 8.19 -10.54 6.41
C PRO A 83 7.32 -10.02 5.25
N TYR A 84 6.21 -10.70 4.96
CA TYR A 84 5.26 -10.22 3.95
C TYR A 84 4.62 -8.89 4.34
N LEU A 85 4.16 -8.77 5.59
CA LEU A 85 3.54 -7.53 6.07
C LEU A 85 4.51 -6.36 6.07
N ILE A 86 5.76 -6.59 6.45
CA ILE A 86 6.82 -5.57 6.38
C ILE A 86 7.02 -5.12 4.93
N THR A 87 7.09 -6.05 3.99
CA THR A 87 7.27 -5.74 2.57
C THR A 87 6.12 -4.89 2.02
N VAL A 88 4.87 -5.28 2.32
CA VAL A 88 3.68 -4.53 1.90
C VAL A 88 3.63 -3.16 2.57
N ALA A 89 3.95 -3.06 3.86
CA ALA A 89 3.97 -1.80 4.59
C ALA A 89 5.02 -0.83 4.02
N ILE A 90 6.23 -1.30 3.72
CA ILE A 90 7.28 -0.50 3.09
C ILE A 90 6.84 -0.06 1.69
N TYR A 91 6.26 -0.97 0.89
CA TYR A 91 5.76 -0.64 -0.44
C TYR A 91 4.70 0.47 -0.39
N ILE A 92 3.67 0.30 0.46
CA ILE A 92 2.61 1.31 0.62
C ILE A 92 3.19 2.63 1.14
N GLY A 93 4.11 2.58 2.10
CA GLY A 93 4.79 3.77 2.62
C GLY A 93 5.53 4.54 1.54
N VAL A 94 6.34 3.85 0.73
CA VAL A 94 7.09 4.48 -0.38
C VAL A 94 6.14 4.98 -1.48
N ALA A 95 5.11 4.21 -1.83
CA ALA A 95 4.11 4.61 -2.81
C ALA A 95 3.39 5.92 -2.43
N ASN A 96 3.10 6.09 -1.13
CA ASN A 96 2.50 7.33 -0.61
C ASN A 96 3.52 8.49 -0.54
N LEU A 97 4.77 8.22 -0.16
CA LEU A 97 5.85 9.23 -0.15
C LEU A 97 6.13 9.78 -1.55
N ILE A 98 6.07 8.96 -2.58
CA ILE A 98 6.21 9.40 -3.98
C ILE A 98 5.12 10.40 -4.36
N GLY A 99 3.91 10.23 -3.84
CA GLY A 99 2.82 11.21 -3.98
C GLY A 99 3.17 12.60 -3.41
N LEU A 100 3.90 12.66 -2.29
CA LEU A 100 4.37 13.91 -1.70
C LEU A 100 5.46 14.60 -2.53
N LEU A 101 6.23 13.83 -3.31
CA LEU A 101 7.26 14.36 -4.23
C LEU A 101 6.66 14.93 -5.53
N GLY A 102 5.34 14.92 -5.68
CA GLY A 102 4.66 15.48 -6.85
C GLY A 102 4.41 14.49 -7.99
N PHE A 103 4.77 13.22 -7.81
CA PHE A 103 4.40 12.16 -8.76
C PHE A 103 3.02 11.61 -8.42
N LYS A 104 2.31 11.09 -9.42
CA LYS A 104 1.01 10.45 -9.19
C LYS A 104 1.20 9.14 -8.39
N PRO A 105 0.68 9.04 -7.15
CA PRO A 105 0.85 7.82 -6.37
C PRO A 105 0.11 6.66 -7.04
N PRO A 106 0.72 5.47 -7.19
CA PRO A 106 0.08 4.32 -7.82
C PRO A 106 -1.15 3.82 -7.06
N THR A 107 -1.18 4.04 -5.75
CA THR A 107 -2.31 3.68 -4.86
C THR A 107 -3.57 4.55 -5.06
N LYS A 108 -3.48 5.60 -5.89
CA LYS A 108 -4.63 6.37 -6.39
C LYS A 108 -5.49 5.55 -7.38
N ASP A 109 -4.91 4.54 -8.02
CA ASP A 109 -5.62 3.66 -8.94
C ASP A 109 -6.35 2.55 -8.15
N LEU A 110 -7.66 2.44 -8.40
CA LEU A 110 -8.50 1.41 -7.78
C LEU A 110 -8.02 -0.01 -8.15
N ASN A 111 -7.49 -0.21 -9.36
CA ASN A 111 -7.00 -1.52 -9.80
C ASN A 111 -5.78 -1.96 -8.97
N VAL A 112 -4.86 -1.04 -8.67
CA VAL A 112 -3.68 -1.32 -7.85
C VAL A 112 -4.08 -1.64 -6.40
N THR A 113 -4.98 -0.83 -5.82
CA THR A 113 -5.46 -1.07 -4.45
C THR A 113 -6.31 -2.33 -4.34
N ALA A 114 -7.13 -2.64 -5.36
CA ALA A 114 -7.88 -3.88 -5.43
C ALA A 114 -6.94 -5.10 -5.54
N GLY A 115 -5.90 -5.02 -6.36
CA GLY A 115 -4.87 -6.06 -6.46
C GLY A 115 -4.18 -6.34 -5.13
N LEU A 116 -3.77 -5.30 -4.40
CA LEU A 116 -3.18 -5.42 -3.07
C LEU A 116 -4.16 -6.02 -2.04
N ALA A 117 -5.42 -5.59 -2.09
CA ALA A 117 -6.47 -6.12 -1.21
C ALA A 117 -6.73 -7.60 -1.47
N ILE A 118 -6.88 -8.01 -2.73
CA ILE A 118 -7.10 -9.40 -3.12
C ILE A 118 -5.90 -10.26 -2.71
N MET A 119 -4.67 -9.82 -2.98
CA MET A 119 -3.46 -10.54 -2.58
C MET A 119 -3.41 -10.75 -1.06
N SER A 120 -3.72 -9.71 -0.29
CA SER A 120 -3.73 -9.79 1.18
C SER A 120 -4.80 -10.75 1.71
N ILE A 121 -6.02 -10.71 1.14
CA ILE A 121 -7.09 -11.62 1.53
C ILE A 121 -6.77 -13.07 1.15
N CYS A 122 -6.25 -13.32 -0.05
CA CYS A 122 -5.79 -14.65 -0.44
C CYS A 122 -4.76 -15.22 0.55
N LEU A 123 -3.85 -14.38 1.04
CA LEU A 123 -2.88 -14.80 2.04
C LEU A 123 -3.54 -15.11 3.39
N ILE A 124 -4.49 -14.29 3.83
CA ILE A 124 -5.23 -14.47 5.09
C ILE A 124 -6.02 -15.79 5.04
N GLU A 125 -6.77 -16.02 3.96
CA GLU A 125 -7.56 -17.24 3.77
C GLU A 125 -6.66 -18.48 3.67
N TYR A 126 -5.56 -18.40 2.93
CA TYR A 126 -4.54 -19.46 2.86
C TYR A 126 -3.93 -19.77 4.24
N SER A 127 -3.67 -18.74 5.03
CA SER A 127 -3.16 -18.89 6.40
C SER A 127 -4.17 -19.60 7.29
N GLY A 128 -5.43 -19.19 7.24
CA GLY A 128 -6.54 -19.81 7.97
C GLY A 128 -6.72 -21.29 7.60
N PHE A 129 -6.70 -21.56 6.29
CA PHE A 129 -6.78 -22.93 5.78
C PHE A 129 -5.63 -23.83 6.29
N ARG A 130 -4.40 -23.30 6.25
CA ARG A 130 -3.22 -24.05 6.66
C ARG A 130 -3.13 -24.29 8.18
N GLN A 131 -3.66 -23.37 8.98
CA GLN A 131 -3.64 -23.49 10.45
C GLN A 131 -4.73 -24.43 10.98
N LYS A 132 -5.95 -24.35 10.41
CA LYS A 132 -7.11 -25.11 10.90
C LYS A 132 -7.36 -26.42 10.14
N GLY A 133 -6.70 -26.61 8.99
CA GLY A 133 -6.98 -27.71 8.06
C GLY A 133 -8.36 -27.55 7.39
N LEU A 134 -8.63 -28.37 6.37
CA LEU A 134 -9.86 -28.27 5.58
C LEU A 134 -11.14 -28.35 6.41
N LYS A 135 -11.20 -29.34 7.29
CA LYS A 135 -12.38 -29.58 8.14
C LYS A 135 -12.57 -28.49 9.19
N GLY A 136 -11.47 -28.02 9.82
CA GLY A 136 -11.52 -26.94 10.81
C GLY A 136 -11.84 -25.59 10.18
N PHE A 137 -11.37 -25.35 8.96
CA PHE A 137 -11.66 -24.13 8.21
C PHE A 137 -13.16 -24.03 7.87
N VAL A 138 -13.74 -25.10 7.29
CA VAL A 138 -15.18 -25.15 6.97
C VAL A 138 -16.01 -25.06 8.26
N HIS A 139 -15.63 -25.76 9.32
CA HIS A 139 -16.32 -25.69 10.62
C HIS A 139 -16.27 -24.29 11.24
N SER A 140 -15.18 -23.56 11.03
CA SER A 140 -15.01 -22.17 11.50
C SER A 140 -16.06 -21.21 10.93
N PHE A 141 -16.68 -21.50 9.76
CA PHE A 141 -17.77 -20.70 9.21
C PHE A 141 -19.11 -20.97 9.92
N ALA A 142 -19.28 -22.16 10.51
CA ALA A 142 -20.48 -22.55 11.22
C ALA A 142 -20.43 -22.24 12.73
N GLU A 143 -19.30 -21.79 13.25
CA GLU A 143 -19.17 -21.36 14.64
C GLU A 143 -19.61 -19.90 14.84
N PRO A 144 -20.30 -19.55 15.93
CA PRO A 144 -20.76 -20.41 17.04
C PRO A 144 -22.09 -21.15 16.75
N MET A 145 -22.83 -20.79 15.71
CA MET A 145 -24.10 -21.38 15.31
C MET A 145 -24.22 -21.44 13.79
N ALA A 146 -24.81 -22.50 13.23
CA ALA A 146 -25.02 -22.66 11.79
C ALA A 146 -25.81 -21.51 11.15
N ILE A 147 -26.63 -20.79 11.90
CA ILE A 147 -27.40 -19.65 11.44
C ILE A 147 -26.51 -18.43 11.10
N VAL A 148 -25.27 -18.38 11.60
CA VAL A 148 -24.30 -17.30 11.35
C VAL A 148 -23.48 -17.57 10.09
N THR A 149 -23.51 -18.78 9.54
CA THR A 149 -22.77 -19.17 8.33
C THR A 149 -22.92 -18.19 7.16
N PRO A 150 -24.12 -17.71 6.78
CA PRO A 150 -24.24 -16.78 5.66
C PRO A 150 -23.57 -15.44 5.93
N ILE A 151 -23.54 -14.98 7.18
CA ILE A 151 -22.87 -13.74 7.59
C ILE A 151 -21.35 -13.93 7.48
N ASN A 152 -20.81 -15.04 7.93
CA ASN A 152 -19.37 -15.33 7.85
C ASN A 152 -18.90 -15.48 6.40
N ILE A 153 -19.73 -16.03 5.50
CA ILE A 153 -19.45 -16.11 4.06
C ILE A 153 -19.46 -14.71 3.43
N MET A 154 -20.44 -13.89 3.76
CA MET A 154 -20.48 -12.49 3.31
C MET A 154 -19.25 -11.69 3.77
N GLU A 155 -18.76 -11.96 4.97
CA GLU A 155 -17.59 -11.30 5.52
C GLU A 155 -16.32 -11.53 4.68
N ILE A 156 -16.14 -12.71 4.09
CA ILE A 156 -15.02 -13.00 3.17
C ILE A 156 -15.05 -12.06 1.95
N ALA A 157 -16.23 -11.78 1.41
CA ALA A 157 -16.39 -10.88 0.27
C ALA A 157 -16.26 -9.38 0.68
N ILE A 158 -16.76 -9.04 1.87
CA ILE A 158 -16.74 -7.64 2.37
C ILE A 158 -15.33 -7.22 2.79
N ARG A 159 -14.52 -8.11 3.36
CA ARG A 159 -13.15 -7.81 3.81
C ARG A 159 -12.26 -7.22 2.69
N PRO A 160 -12.12 -7.83 1.50
CA PRO A 160 -11.30 -7.26 0.43
C PRO A 160 -11.86 -5.94 -0.08
N VAL A 161 -13.17 -5.80 -0.19
CA VAL A 161 -13.81 -4.56 -0.62
C VAL A 161 -13.53 -3.43 0.40
N SER A 162 -13.73 -3.70 1.68
CA SER A 162 -13.46 -2.75 2.75
C SER A 162 -11.99 -2.33 2.79
N LEU A 163 -11.07 -3.27 2.62
CA LEU A 163 -9.61 -2.99 2.60
C LEU A 163 -9.24 -2.14 1.38
N CYS A 164 -9.75 -2.50 0.20
CA CYS A 164 -9.55 -1.77 -1.04
C CYS A 164 -10.06 -0.33 -0.93
N MET A 165 -11.30 -0.15 -0.48
CA MET A 165 -11.93 1.16 -0.34
C MET A 165 -11.26 2.01 0.74
N ARG A 166 -10.75 1.41 1.80
CA ARG A 166 -9.99 2.12 2.84
C ARG A 166 -8.67 2.65 2.30
N LEU A 167 -7.88 1.81 1.59
CA LEU A 167 -6.61 2.22 0.97
C LEU A 167 -6.85 3.32 -0.06
N PHE A 168 -7.76 3.08 -0.99
CA PHE A 168 -8.12 4.01 -2.05
C PHE A 168 -8.65 5.35 -1.51
N GLY A 169 -9.59 5.31 -0.58
CA GLY A 169 -10.20 6.50 0.01
C GLY A 169 -9.20 7.36 0.77
N ASN A 170 -8.29 6.75 1.55
CA ASN A 170 -7.25 7.48 2.27
C ASN A 170 -6.28 8.17 1.31
N VAL A 171 -5.89 7.49 0.23
CA VAL A 171 -4.93 8.04 -0.75
C VAL A 171 -5.57 9.15 -1.59
N ILE A 172 -6.79 8.94 -2.09
CA ILE A 172 -7.51 9.99 -2.83
C ILE A 172 -7.80 11.19 -1.91
N GLY A 173 -8.24 10.95 -0.68
CA GLY A 173 -8.47 12.03 0.28
C GLY A 173 -7.21 12.88 0.49
N ALA A 174 -6.07 12.24 0.73
CA ALA A 174 -4.80 12.93 0.89
C ALA A 174 -4.37 13.68 -0.40
N PHE A 175 -4.57 13.06 -1.57
CA PHE A 175 -4.26 13.67 -2.86
C PHE A 175 -5.11 14.92 -3.12
N VAL A 176 -6.43 14.84 -2.91
CA VAL A 176 -7.34 15.98 -3.09
C VAL A 176 -6.99 17.13 -2.15
N VAL A 177 -6.71 16.82 -0.87
CA VAL A 177 -6.27 17.84 0.10
C VAL A 177 -4.96 18.50 -0.36
N MET A 178 -3.99 17.72 -0.84
CA MET A 178 -2.72 18.25 -1.35
C MET A 178 -2.94 19.18 -2.55
N GLU A 179 -3.80 18.81 -3.50
CA GLU A 179 -4.13 19.64 -4.65
C GLU A 179 -4.85 20.93 -4.27
N LEU A 180 -5.76 20.87 -3.29
CA LEU A 180 -6.41 22.07 -2.75
C LEU A 180 -5.40 23.02 -2.09
N ILE A 181 -4.45 22.48 -1.31
CA ILE A 181 -3.38 23.27 -0.68
C ILE A 181 -2.52 23.95 -1.76
N LYS A 182 -2.14 23.23 -2.81
CA LYS A 182 -1.38 23.80 -3.94
C LYS A 182 -2.12 24.92 -4.66
N MET A 183 -3.45 24.83 -4.76
CA MET A 183 -4.28 25.90 -5.34
C MET A 183 -4.36 27.14 -4.42
N ILE A 184 -4.38 26.95 -3.11
CA ILE A 184 -4.50 28.05 -2.13
C ILE A 184 -3.18 28.80 -2.01
N ILE A 185 -2.04 28.11 -2.00
CA ILE A 185 -0.71 28.72 -1.84
C ILE A 185 -0.44 29.80 -2.90
N PRO A 186 -0.61 29.59 -4.22
CA PRO A 186 -0.37 30.64 -5.22
C PRO A 186 -1.36 31.79 -5.14
N VAL A 187 -2.53 31.61 -4.53
CA VAL A 187 -3.49 32.70 -4.28
C VAL A 187 -3.13 33.46 -3.00
N ALA A 188 -2.64 32.78 -1.98
CA ALA A 188 -2.29 33.38 -0.70
C ALA A 188 -1.00 34.24 -0.74
N ILE A 189 -0.07 33.90 -1.62
CA ILE A 189 1.21 34.63 -1.75
C ILE A 189 1.07 35.95 -2.53
N PRO A 190 0.38 36.03 -3.69
CA PRO A 190 0.25 37.30 -4.43
C PRO A 190 -0.67 38.32 -3.76
N VAL A 191 -1.65 37.89 -2.96
CA VAL A 191 -2.59 38.82 -2.28
C VAL A 191 -1.90 39.77 -1.32
N PRO A 192 -1.08 39.33 -0.34
CA PRO A 192 -0.33 40.26 0.50
C PRO A 192 0.73 41.07 -0.26
N LEU A 193 1.35 40.50 -1.33
CA LEU A 193 2.30 41.21 -2.19
C LEU A 193 1.62 42.29 -3.01
N SER A 194 0.43 42.07 -3.50
CA SER A 194 -0.34 43.09 -4.26
C SER A 194 -0.81 44.21 -3.35
N LEU A 195 -1.19 43.91 -2.11
CA LEU A 195 -1.53 44.92 -1.09
C LEU A 195 -0.31 45.77 -0.71
N TYR A 196 0.86 45.16 -0.56
CA TYR A 196 2.11 45.88 -0.26
C TYR A 196 2.53 46.82 -1.42
N ARG A 197 2.25 46.39 -2.68
CA ARG A 197 2.57 47.22 -3.88
C ARG A 197 1.59 48.34 -4.14
N SER A 198 0.39 48.31 -3.55
CA SER A 198 -0.61 49.36 -3.70
C SER A 198 -0.41 50.53 -2.75
N GLU A 199 0.59 50.49 -1.85
CA GLU A 199 0.91 51.59 -0.93
C GLU A 199 2.08 52.50 -1.42
N GLU A 200 2.67 52.24 -2.61
CA GLU A 200 3.60 53.13 -3.32
C GLU A 200 2.89 53.85 -4.48
#